data_d48b35c948f70a481f1a090edf186e09
#
_entry.id   d48b35c948f70a481f1a090edf186e09
#
_cell.length_a   1.000
_cell.length_b   1.000
_cell.length_c   1.000
_cell.angle_alpha   90.00
_cell.angle_beta   90.00
_cell.angle_gamma   90.00
#
_symmetry.space_group_name_H-M   'P 1'
#
loop_
_entity.id
_entity.type
_entity.pdbx_description
1 polymer ?
#
loop_
_entity_poly.entity_id
_entity_poly.type
_entity_poly.pdbx_seq_one_letter_code
_entity_poly.pdbx_strand_id
1 'polypeptide(L)'
;SRGLGDVYKRQTLGYQAGRVDTVDVQTTVPYAIQWLDTSGTPVGSAVSGVGASLPDNGGFTVAIARNSDDAETVTRLIFTTTGDNRTQSEATAGLRITAGRWTLDVSVKQESPEKYRKRFIRVLSVTEVGSFGTNNPAAASGQPLRRILDNAKNFSPSGTVIVGGFSFTEASRAEIQATSTGSGSDIFQNVKNTINTQDVIYLTYNSPISDELAKVVLSWLRSSPNRVLIVGTDTDATNANLRSYLTADGTWKYYNQSPAVGGKFKRAAQTDGNRRFFTSPFGTVAENAPIARADDYAGYCLNYPAGVTPLVVSDAVGYEKAMIVGVNRQDRIVYHGDANLNQNGRLSSQANANGSVTSDFDRLTANLWAWIVEQVCEQE
;
A
#
# COMPACT_ATOMS: atom_id res chain seq x y z
N SER A 1 -29.40 -15.06 -27.49
CA SER A 1 -28.16 -15.81 -27.17
C SER A 1 -27.20 -14.87 -26.46
N ARG A 2 -27.27 -14.83 -25.13
CA ARG A 2 -26.23 -14.15 -24.32
C ARG A 2 -25.15 -15.16 -24.08
N GLY A 3 -24.09 -15.10 -24.87
CA GLY A 3 -22.91 -15.92 -24.74
C GLY A 3 -21.98 -15.41 -23.63
N LEU A 4 -20.93 -16.14 -23.32
CA LEU A 4 -19.81 -15.83 -22.42
C LEU A 4 -19.12 -14.47 -22.75
N GLY A 5 -19.88 -13.42 -23.02
CA GLY A 5 -19.45 -12.21 -23.72
C GLY A 5 -18.45 -11.31 -23.01
N ASP A 6 -18.19 -11.48 -21.71
CA ASP A 6 -17.31 -10.57 -20.95
C ASP A 6 -15.98 -11.19 -20.48
N VAL A 7 -15.71 -12.45 -20.82
CA VAL A 7 -14.50 -13.16 -20.36
C VAL A 7 -13.27 -12.88 -21.24
N TYR A 8 -13.38 -12.01 -22.24
CA TYR A 8 -12.27 -11.72 -23.17
C TYR A 8 -11.11 -10.89 -22.58
N LYS A 9 -11.18 -10.49 -21.33
CA LYS A 9 -10.08 -9.75 -20.72
C LYS A 9 -8.95 -10.70 -20.32
N ARG A 10 -7.78 -10.48 -20.90
CA ARG A 10 -6.52 -11.08 -20.49
C ARG A 10 -6.29 -10.76 -19.03
N GLN A 11 -6.27 -11.76 -18.15
CA GLN A 11 -5.99 -11.56 -16.74
C GLN A 11 -4.49 -11.41 -16.55
N THR A 12 -4.05 -10.27 -16.06
CA THR A 12 -2.64 -10.00 -15.79
C THR A 12 -2.49 -9.62 -14.31
N LEU A 13 -1.81 -10.46 -13.56
CA LEU A 13 -1.53 -10.30 -12.14
C LEU A 13 -0.10 -9.80 -11.92
N GLY A 14 0.14 -8.98 -10.91
CA GLY A 14 1.48 -8.55 -10.54
C GLY A 14 2.39 -9.74 -10.19
N TYR A 15 3.72 -9.52 -10.22
CA TYR A 15 4.71 -10.60 -10.06
C TYR A 15 4.71 -11.30 -8.69
N GLN A 16 4.08 -10.71 -7.69
CA GLN A 16 4.10 -11.21 -6.30
C GLN A 16 3.02 -12.27 -6.05
N ALA A 17 3.27 -13.11 -5.04
CA ALA A 17 2.26 -14.01 -4.50
C ALA A 17 1.07 -13.26 -3.88
N GLY A 18 -0.10 -13.91 -3.85
CA GLY A 18 -1.30 -13.35 -3.24
C GLY A 18 -1.97 -12.24 -4.03
N ARG A 19 -1.60 -12.02 -5.29
CA ARG A 19 -2.34 -11.12 -6.18
C ARG A 19 -3.64 -11.74 -6.58
N VAL A 20 -4.69 -10.94 -6.58
CA VAL A 20 -6.05 -11.37 -6.89
C VAL A 20 -6.60 -10.52 -8.03
N ASP A 21 -7.17 -11.18 -9.01
CA ASP A 21 -8.00 -10.56 -10.03
C ASP A 21 -9.31 -11.33 -10.15
N THR A 22 -10.37 -10.68 -10.59
CA THR A 22 -11.71 -11.27 -10.63
C THR A 22 -12.39 -11.07 -11.98
N VAL A 23 -13.08 -12.10 -12.42
CA VAL A 23 -13.92 -12.05 -13.63
C VAL A 23 -15.31 -12.52 -13.32
N ASP A 24 -16.30 -11.68 -13.61
CA ASP A 24 -17.71 -12.04 -13.46
C ASP A 24 -18.15 -12.90 -14.66
N VAL A 25 -18.75 -14.05 -14.35
CA VAL A 25 -19.29 -14.98 -15.35
C VAL A 25 -20.81 -14.96 -15.27
N GLN A 26 -21.44 -14.37 -16.26
CA GLN A 26 -22.90 -14.34 -16.38
C GLN A 26 -23.38 -15.44 -17.34
N THR A 27 -23.97 -16.49 -16.80
CA THR A 27 -24.54 -17.57 -17.60
C THR A 27 -25.72 -18.23 -16.88
N THR A 28 -26.73 -18.59 -17.64
CA THR A 28 -27.88 -19.38 -17.16
C THR A 28 -27.62 -20.90 -17.25
N VAL A 29 -26.52 -21.30 -17.85
CA VAL A 29 -26.11 -22.69 -18.00
C VAL A 29 -24.99 -22.98 -17.02
N PRO A 30 -25.07 -24.08 -16.24
CA PRO A 30 -23.96 -24.51 -15.40
C PRO A 30 -22.68 -24.62 -16.22
N TYR A 31 -21.57 -24.17 -15.64
CA TYR A 31 -20.27 -24.24 -16.30
C TYR A 31 -19.24 -24.93 -15.40
N ALA A 32 -18.19 -25.44 -16.03
CA ALA A 32 -17.02 -26.02 -15.41
C ALA A 32 -15.76 -25.26 -15.82
N ILE A 33 -14.76 -25.26 -14.95
CA ILE A 33 -13.42 -24.71 -15.23
C ILE A 33 -12.38 -25.82 -15.12
N GLN A 34 -11.34 -25.75 -15.96
CA GLN A 34 -10.25 -26.72 -15.99
C GLN A 34 -8.97 -26.06 -16.48
N TRP A 35 -7.83 -26.45 -15.90
CA TRP A 35 -6.54 -25.97 -16.39
C TRP A 35 -6.21 -26.55 -17.77
N LEU A 36 -5.43 -25.79 -18.52
CA LEU A 36 -4.82 -26.21 -19.78
C LEU A 36 -3.30 -26.26 -19.62
N ASP A 37 -2.66 -27.22 -20.27
CA ASP A 37 -1.22 -27.20 -20.45
C ASP A 37 -0.78 -26.19 -21.51
N THR A 38 0.52 -26.10 -21.77
CA THR A 38 1.09 -25.17 -22.74
C THR A 38 0.68 -25.47 -24.19
N SER A 39 0.16 -26.66 -24.47
CA SER A 39 -0.38 -27.06 -25.79
C SER A 39 -1.88 -26.76 -25.96
N GLY A 40 -2.54 -26.26 -24.88
CA GLY A 40 -3.99 -26.02 -24.84
C GLY A 40 -4.79 -27.30 -24.52
N THR A 41 -4.14 -28.36 -24.04
CA THR A 41 -4.80 -29.63 -23.69
C THR A 41 -5.27 -29.55 -22.24
N PRO A 42 -6.54 -29.95 -21.90
CA PRO A 42 -7.03 -29.99 -20.53
C PRO A 42 -6.19 -30.90 -19.62
N VAL A 43 -5.84 -30.38 -18.42
CA VAL A 43 -5.10 -31.12 -17.39
C VAL A 43 -5.85 -31.10 -16.06
N GLY A 44 -5.75 -32.20 -15.32
CA GLY A 44 -6.48 -32.38 -14.07
C GLY A 44 -7.99 -32.58 -14.29
N SER A 45 -8.76 -32.49 -13.21
CA SER A 45 -10.23 -32.62 -13.27
C SER A 45 -10.88 -31.25 -13.43
N ALA A 46 -11.93 -31.21 -14.21
CA ALA A 46 -12.80 -30.02 -14.27
C ALA A 46 -13.59 -29.88 -12.96
N VAL A 47 -13.78 -28.65 -12.48
CA VAL A 47 -14.59 -28.34 -11.30
C VAL A 47 -15.71 -27.38 -11.65
N SER A 48 -16.83 -27.48 -10.93
CA SER A 48 -18.01 -26.65 -11.18
C SER A 48 -18.74 -26.31 -9.88
N GLY A 49 -19.55 -25.26 -9.93
CA GLY A 49 -20.36 -24.80 -8.80
C GLY A 49 -19.63 -23.86 -7.83
N VAL A 50 -20.42 -23.04 -7.16
CA VAL A 50 -19.92 -22.08 -6.17
C VAL A 50 -19.20 -22.78 -5.02
N GLY A 51 -18.05 -22.28 -4.65
CA GLY A 51 -17.15 -22.89 -3.62
C GLY A 51 -16.15 -23.88 -4.21
N ALA A 52 -16.28 -24.30 -5.49
CA ALA A 52 -15.26 -25.11 -6.14
C ALA A 52 -14.03 -24.27 -6.49
N SER A 53 -12.86 -24.91 -6.46
CA SER A 53 -11.59 -24.31 -6.84
C SER A 53 -10.70 -25.29 -7.58
N LEU A 54 -9.90 -24.78 -8.51
CA LEU A 54 -8.80 -25.53 -9.14
C LEU A 54 -7.57 -25.46 -8.23
N PRO A 55 -6.83 -26.58 -8.12
CA PRO A 55 -5.57 -26.61 -7.39
C PRO A 55 -4.52 -25.71 -8.04
N ASP A 56 -3.43 -25.48 -7.32
CA ASP A 56 -2.30 -24.72 -7.86
C ASP A 56 -1.80 -25.33 -9.17
N ASN A 57 -1.62 -24.46 -10.17
CA ASN A 57 -1.03 -24.83 -11.46
C ASN A 57 0.05 -23.80 -11.84
N GLY A 58 1.28 -24.09 -11.44
CA GLY A 58 2.43 -23.26 -11.81
C GLY A 58 2.41 -21.84 -11.21
N GLY A 59 1.82 -21.67 -10.03
CA GLY A 59 1.75 -20.39 -9.33
C GLY A 59 0.38 -19.71 -9.38
N PHE A 60 -0.67 -20.40 -9.87
CA PHE A 60 -2.03 -19.87 -9.95
C PHE A 60 -3.06 -20.82 -9.33
N THR A 61 -4.05 -20.23 -8.64
CA THR A 61 -5.31 -20.92 -8.29
C THR A 61 -6.49 -20.14 -8.85
N VAL A 62 -7.60 -20.82 -9.09
CA VAL A 62 -8.88 -20.21 -9.49
C VAL A 62 -10.00 -20.79 -8.66
N ALA A 63 -10.83 -19.92 -8.08
CA ALA A 63 -12.02 -20.29 -7.33
C ALA A 63 -13.29 -19.72 -7.97
N ILE A 64 -14.40 -20.44 -7.85
CA ILE A 64 -15.74 -20.00 -8.24
C ILE A 64 -16.45 -19.47 -6.99
N ALA A 65 -16.77 -18.17 -6.96
CA ALA A 65 -17.49 -17.53 -5.88
C ALA A 65 -18.84 -16.96 -6.35
N ARG A 66 -19.73 -16.66 -5.41
CA ARG A 66 -20.91 -15.83 -5.71
C ARG A 66 -20.47 -14.39 -5.90
N ASN A 67 -21.12 -13.69 -6.84
CA ASN A 67 -21.09 -12.25 -6.83
C ASN A 67 -22.08 -11.75 -5.77
N SER A 68 -21.61 -11.02 -4.76
CA SER A 68 -22.42 -10.55 -3.63
C SER A 68 -23.46 -9.50 -4.01
N ASP A 69 -23.32 -8.89 -5.18
CA ASP A 69 -24.09 -7.70 -5.56
C ASP A 69 -25.23 -8.02 -6.52
N ASP A 70 -25.42 -9.29 -6.92
CA ASP A 70 -26.43 -9.64 -7.90
C ASP A 70 -27.08 -11.01 -7.66
N ALA A 71 -28.31 -11.16 -8.18
CA ALA A 71 -29.13 -12.34 -8.06
C ALA A 71 -28.48 -13.58 -8.71
N GLU A 72 -28.85 -14.72 -8.26
CA GLU A 72 -28.56 -16.13 -8.52
C GLU A 72 -27.82 -16.54 -9.82
N THR A 73 -27.65 -15.67 -10.81
CA THR A 73 -27.12 -15.99 -12.14
C THR A 73 -25.70 -15.51 -12.42
N VAL A 74 -25.12 -14.70 -11.55
CA VAL A 74 -23.75 -14.20 -11.75
C VAL A 74 -22.81 -14.84 -10.75
N THR A 75 -21.81 -15.54 -11.24
CA THR A 75 -20.70 -16.05 -10.45
C THR A 75 -19.42 -15.30 -10.78
N ARG A 76 -18.45 -15.37 -9.90
CA ARG A 76 -17.16 -14.69 -10.04
C ARG A 76 -16.03 -15.72 -10.02
N LEU A 77 -15.17 -15.67 -11.03
CA LEU A 77 -13.89 -16.37 -10.98
C LEU A 77 -12.88 -15.49 -10.24
N ILE A 78 -12.28 -16.04 -9.21
CA ILE A 78 -11.23 -15.39 -8.41
C ILE A 78 -9.90 -16.05 -8.76
N PHE A 79 -9.05 -15.33 -9.46
CA PHE A 79 -7.70 -15.74 -9.82
C PHE A 79 -6.74 -15.28 -8.73
N THR A 80 -5.88 -16.16 -8.23
CA THR A 80 -4.91 -15.82 -7.18
C THR A 80 -3.55 -16.38 -7.54
N THR A 81 -2.49 -15.56 -7.43
CA THR A 81 -1.11 -16.02 -7.53
C THR A 81 -0.66 -16.66 -6.21
N THR A 82 -0.03 -17.82 -6.27
CA THR A 82 0.40 -18.60 -5.09
C THR A 82 1.89 -18.42 -4.78
N GLY A 83 2.69 -17.99 -5.76
CA GLY A 83 4.12 -17.73 -5.62
C GLY A 83 4.56 -16.44 -6.31
N ASP A 84 5.72 -15.90 -5.93
CA ASP A 84 6.35 -14.78 -6.65
C ASP A 84 6.91 -15.27 -7.98
N ASN A 85 6.59 -14.58 -9.06
CA ASN A 85 7.36 -14.74 -10.30
C ASN A 85 8.64 -13.90 -10.21
N ARG A 86 9.77 -14.56 -9.95
CA ARG A 86 11.09 -13.89 -9.90
C ARG A 86 11.92 -14.08 -11.17
N THR A 87 11.32 -14.66 -12.20
CA THR A 87 11.98 -14.90 -13.49
C THR A 87 12.01 -13.64 -14.37
N GLN A 88 12.78 -13.68 -15.44
CA GLN A 88 12.82 -12.60 -16.42
C GLN A 88 11.62 -12.59 -17.38
N SER A 89 10.79 -13.63 -17.33
CA SER A 89 9.65 -13.80 -18.23
C SER A 89 8.33 -13.81 -17.47
N GLU A 90 7.25 -13.46 -18.14
CA GLU A 90 5.90 -13.67 -17.62
C GLU A 90 5.64 -15.16 -17.39
N ALA A 91 5.04 -15.51 -16.25
CA ALA A 91 4.45 -16.83 -16.06
C ALA A 91 3.04 -16.82 -16.65
N THR A 92 2.64 -17.92 -17.28
CA THR A 92 1.34 -18.01 -17.96
C THR A 92 0.70 -19.36 -17.68
N ALA A 93 -0.61 -19.36 -17.40
CA ALA A 93 -1.44 -20.56 -17.33
C ALA A 93 -2.66 -20.42 -18.23
N GLY A 94 -3.09 -21.51 -18.85
CA GLY A 94 -4.32 -21.57 -19.61
C GLY A 94 -5.49 -22.08 -18.76
N LEU A 95 -6.66 -21.48 -18.88
CA LEU A 95 -7.90 -21.91 -18.25
C LEU A 95 -8.98 -22.12 -19.30
N ARG A 96 -9.64 -23.29 -19.27
CA ARG A 96 -10.83 -23.58 -20.09
C ARG A 96 -12.09 -23.41 -19.25
N ILE A 97 -13.06 -22.69 -19.80
CA ILE A 97 -14.39 -22.55 -19.24
C ILE A 97 -15.35 -23.25 -20.23
N THR A 98 -16.10 -24.25 -19.74
CA THR A 98 -17.06 -25.02 -20.55
C THR A 98 -18.47 -24.85 -20.01
N ALA A 99 -19.39 -24.35 -20.81
CA ALA A 99 -20.79 -24.17 -20.49
C ALA A 99 -21.68 -24.85 -21.55
N GLY A 100 -22.20 -26.02 -21.23
CA GLY A 100 -22.93 -26.86 -22.19
C GLY A 100 -22.02 -27.22 -23.38
N ARG A 101 -22.39 -26.81 -24.59
CA ARG A 101 -21.57 -27.01 -25.82
C ARG A 101 -20.54 -25.91 -26.09
N TRP A 102 -20.51 -24.89 -25.27
CA TRP A 102 -19.63 -23.72 -25.45
C TRP A 102 -18.35 -23.92 -24.65
N THR A 103 -17.24 -23.57 -25.25
CA THR A 103 -15.93 -23.61 -24.62
C THR A 103 -15.21 -22.30 -24.88
N LEU A 104 -14.60 -21.74 -23.84
CA LEU A 104 -13.79 -20.55 -23.90
C LEU A 104 -12.45 -20.82 -23.19
N ASP A 105 -11.37 -20.58 -23.89
CA ASP A 105 -10.02 -20.66 -23.34
C ASP A 105 -9.52 -19.25 -23.03
N VAL A 106 -9.08 -19.03 -21.80
CA VAL A 106 -8.52 -17.75 -21.31
C VAL A 106 -7.09 -17.95 -20.86
N SER A 107 -6.28 -16.91 -20.99
CA SER A 107 -4.90 -16.90 -20.52
C SER A 107 -4.82 -16.08 -19.25
N VAL A 108 -4.27 -16.68 -18.18
CA VAL A 108 -3.91 -16.01 -16.94
C VAL A 108 -2.41 -15.79 -16.96
N LYS A 109 -1.99 -14.57 -16.62
CA LYS A 109 -0.57 -14.18 -16.63
C LYS A 109 -0.16 -13.59 -15.31
N GLN A 110 1.06 -13.90 -14.88
CA GLN A 110 1.76 -13.20 -13.82
C GLN A 110 2.94 -12.43 -14.40
N GLU A 111 3.02 -11.15 -14.10
CA GLU A 111 4.06 -10.29 -14.63
C GLU A 111 5.48 -10.75 -14.26
N SER A 112 6.43 -10.42 -15.11
CA SER A 112 7.85 -10.42 -14.77
C SER A 112 8.18 -9.20 -13.92
N PRO A 113 9.11 -9.30 -12.94
CA PRO A 113 9.54 -8.15 -12.15
C PRO A 113 10.52 -7.21 -12.88
N GLU A 114 10.80 -7.39 -14.17
CA GLU A 114 11.83 -6.62 -14.87
C GLU A 114 11.56 -5.11 -14.90
N LYS A 115 10.31 -4.70 -15.04
CA LYS A 115 9.95 -3.29 -14.95
C LYS A 115 10.25 -2.69 -13.56
N TYR A 116 10.07 -3.49 -12.50
CA TYR A 116 10.34 -3.08 -11.13
C TYR A 116 11.84 -2.98 -10.83
N ARG A 117 12.67 -3.89 -11.38
CA ARG A 117 14.13 -3.90 -11.17
C ARG A 117 14.83 -2.62 -11.61
N LYS A 118 14.26 -1.93 -12.58
CA LYS A 118 14.80 -0.68 -13.15
C LYS A 118 14.15 0.57 -12.58
N ARG A 119 13.06 0.44 -11.83
CA ARG A 119 12.30 1.56 -11.31
C ARG A 119 12.91 2.09 -10.01
N PHE A 120 13.31 3.36 -10.02
CA PHE A 120 13.68 4.11 -8.82
C PHE A 120 12.48 4.91 -8.33
N ILE A 121 12.11 4.70 -7.05
CA ILE A 121 11.01 5.43 -6.41
C ILE A 121 11.54 6.77 -5.92
N ARG A 122 10.99 7.86 -6.41
CA ARG A 122 11.35 9.23 -6.03
C ARG A 122 10.47 9.68 -4.86
N VAL A 123 11.11 9.98 -3.74
CA VAL A 123 10.43 10.34 -2.49
C VAL A 123 10.79 11.77 -2.10
N LEU A 124 9.78 12.63 -1.96
CA LEU A 124 9.95 13.93 -1.33
C LEU A 124 9.59 13.83 0.15
N SER A 125 10.46 14.33 1.03
CA SER A 125 10.19 14.43 2.46
C SER A 125 10.57 15.80 3.02
N VAL A 126 10.04 16.14 4.19
CA VAL A 126 10.40 17.39 4.87
C VAL A 126 11.55 17.14 5.86
N THR A 127 12.56 18.02 5.87
CA THR A 127 13.88 17.77 6.48
C THR A 127 14.00 17.95 7.98
N GLU A 128 13.13 18.71 8.62
CA GLU A 128 13.46 19.25 9.95
C GLU A 128 13.25 18.30 11.14
N VAL A 129 12.34 17.34 11.03
CA VAL A 129 12.19 16.28 12.07
C VAL A 129 11.93 14.99 11.33
N GLY A 130 12.96 14.24 11.07
CA GLY A 130 12.67 13.39 10.05
C GLY A 130 12.79 11.91 10.25
N SER A 131 11.74 11.22 9.94
CA SER A 131 11.80 9.81 9.62
C SER A 131 12.77 9.51 8.48
N PHE A 132 13.17 10.53 7.74
CA PHE A 132 14.04 10.42 6.58
C PHE A 132 15.31 11.26 6.63
N GLY A 133 15.65 11.98 7.64
CA GLY A 133 16.84 12.85 7.70
C GLY A 133 17.96 12.41 6.76
N THR A 134 17.86 12.81 5.49
CA THR A 134 18.67 12.24 4.42
C THR A 134 20.03 12.91 4.35
N ASN A 135 20.07 14.20 4.66
CA ASN A 135 21.29 15.01 4.51
C ASN A 135 22.13 15.12 5.78
N ASN A 136 21.63 14.67 6.92
CA ASN A 136 22.43 14.64 8.12
C ASN A 136 22.59 13.21 8.64
N PRO A 137 23.62 12.49 8.18
CA PRO A 137 23.92 11.16 8.69
C PRO A 137 24.24 11.14 10.20
N ALA A 138 24.50 12.30 10.82
CA ALA A 138 24.68 12.44 12.25
C ALA A 138 23.38 12.70 13.01
N ALA A 139 22.27 13.05 12.36
CA ALA A 139 20.97 13.12 12.99
C ALA A 139 20.45 11.70 13.25
N ALA A 140 20.74 11.20 14.43
CA ALA A 140 20.40 9.84 14.86
C ALA A 140 18.88 9.53 14.83
N SER A 141 18.05 10.55 14.75
CA SER A 141 16.59 10.43 14.91
C SER A 141 15.82 10.02 13.65
N GLY A 142 16.30 10.29 12.45
CA GLY A 142 15.49 10.13 11.23
C GLY A 142 15.86 8.95 10.32
N GLN A 143 16.77 8.08 10.71
CA GLN A 143 17.38 7.14 9.79
C GLN A 143 16.84 5.70 9.75
N PRO A 144 16.09 5.17 10.72
CA PRO A 144 15.71 3.76 10.69
C PRO A 144 14.86 3.38 9.48
N LEU A 145 13.87 4.18 9.15
CA LEU A 145 13.05 3.94 7.96
C LEU A 145 13.91 4.01 6.69
N ARG A 146 14.77 5.03 6.58
CA ARG A 146 15.68 5.15 5.44
C ARG A 146 16.57 3.93 5.32
N ARG A 147 17.11 3.43 6.43
CA ARG A 147 17.96 2.22 6.44
C ARG A 147 17.20 0.97 6.03
N ILE A 148 15.94 0.83 6.42
CA ILE A 148 15.06 -0.27 5.94
C ILE A 148 14.92 -0.19 4.42
N LEU A 149 14.68 0.99 3.86
CA LEU A 149 14.47 1.20 2.43
C LEU A 149 15.76 1.04 1.60
N ASP A 150 16.90 1.48 2.14
CA ASP A 150 18.21 1.36 1.49
C ASP A 150 18.86 -0.02 1.67
N ASN A 151 18.31 -0.89 2.53
CA ASN A 151 18.85 -2.23 2.71
C ASN A 151 18.53 -3.10 1.50
N ALA A 152 19.58 -3.50 0.78
CA ALA A 152 19.46 -4.28 -0.46
C ALA A 152 18.80 -5.66 -0.26
N LYS A 153 18.77 -6.20 0.96
CA LYS A 153 18.01 -7.44 1.25
C LYS A 153 16.50 -7.19 1.29
N ASN A 154 16.10 -5.95 1.61
CA ASN A 154 14.69 -5.58 1.68
C ASN A 154 14.18 -5.10 0.32
N PHE A 155 14.79 -4.04 -0.22
CA PHE A 155 14.32 -3.32 -1.40
C PHE A 155 15.48 -3.14 -2.39
N SER A 156 15.54 -3.97 -3.40
CA SER A 156 16.55 -3.87 -4.47
C SER A 156 16.13 -4.74 -5.65
N PRO A 157 16.87 -4.74 -6.76
CA PRO A 157 16.65 -5.68 -7.87
C PRO A 157 16.67 -7.17 -7.49
N SER A 158 17.25 -7.50 -6.32
CA SER A 158 17.32 -8.87 -5.77
C SER A 158 16.74 -9.00 -4.35
N GLY A 159 16.17 -7.93 -3.82
CA GLY A 159 15.62 -7.88 -2.46
C GLY A 159 14.32 -8.65 -2.28
N THR A 160 13.82 -8.64 -1.05
CA THR A 160 12.47 -9.19 -0.73
C THR A 160 11.41 -8.52 -1.58
N VAL A 161 11.47 -7.19 -1.73
CA VAL A 161 10.69 -6.43 -2.70
C VAL A 161 11.59 -6.01 -3.84
N ILE A 162 11.21 -6.40 -5.05
CA ILE A 162 11.98 -6.09 -6.26
C ILE A 162 11.68 -4.66 -6.68
N VAL A 163 12.71 -3.82 -6.71
CA VAL A 163 12.68 -2.42 -7.13
C VAL A 163 14.11 -1.98 -7.45
N GLY A 164 14.29 -0.96 -8.30
CA GLY A 164 15.63 -0.42 -8.58
C GLY A 164 16.28 0.25 -7.38
N GLY A 165 15.47 0.80 -6.48
CA GLY A 165 15.87 1.51 -5.28
C GLY A 165 15.03 2.76 -5.03
N PHE A 166 15.48 3.59 -4.10
CA PHE A 166 14.83 4.85 -3.76
C PHE A 166 15.78 6.03 -4.01
N SER A 167 15.22 7.15 -4.43
CA SER A 167 15.90 8.43 -4.44
C SER A 167 15.10 9.43 -3.59
N PHE A 168 15.79 10.16 -2.72
CA PHE A 168 15.15 11.05 -1.76
C PHE A 168 15.49 12.50 -2.08
N THR A 169 14.45 13.32 -2.09
CA THR A 169 14.54 14.76 -2.16
C THR A 169 13.98 15.33 -0.87
N GLU A 170 14.64 16.32 -0.30
CA GLU A 170 14.20 16.97 0.92
C GLU A 170 13.68 18.37 0.62
N ALA A 171 12.59 18.74 1.28
CA ALA A 171 12.10 20.10 1.33
C ALA A 171 12.20 20.62 2.76
N SER A 172 12.74 21.81 2.92
CA SER A 172 12.80 22.50 4.20
C SER A 172 11.40 23.01 4.61
N ARG A 173 11.26 23.36 5.89
CA ARG A 173 10.04 24.00 6.38
C ARG A 173 9.69 25.27 5.63
N ALA A 174 10.68 26.11 5.32
CA ALA A 174 10.46 27.36 4.57
C ALA A 174 9.92 27.08 3.16
N GLU A 175 10.42 26.03 2.51
CA GLU A 175 9.99 25.62 1.18
C GLU A 175 8.53 25.15 1.18
N ILE A 176 8.11 24.30 2.13
CA ILE A 176 6.72 23.82 2.18
C ILE A 176 5.71 24.88 2.64
N GLN A 177 6.17 26.00 3.18
CA GLN A 177 5.37 27.17 3.55
C GLN A 177 5.36 28.29 2.52
N ALA A 178 6.14 28.15 1.44
CA ALA A 178 6.22 29.16 0.39
C ALA A 178 4.86 29.40 -0.28
N THR A 179 4.66 30.65 -0.74
CA THR A 179 3.47 31.10 -1.45
C THR A 179 3.82 31.59 -2.84
N SER A 180 2.85 31.58 -3.75
CA SER A 180 3.06 31.97 -5.15
C SER A 180 3.29 33.47 -5.36
N THR A 181 3.17 34.29 -4.32
CA THR A 181 3.30 35.73 -4.36
C THR A 181 4.39 36.24 -3.42
N GLY A 182 4.92 37.45 -3.70
CA GLY A 182 5.94 38.07 -2.88
C GLY A 182 7.32 37.45 -3.03
N SER A 183 8.18 37.62 -2.02
CA SER A 183 9.57 37.12 -2.02
C SER A 183 9.72 35.62 -2.01
N GLY A 184 8.64 34.88 -1.78
CA GLY A 184 8.60 33.42 -1.76
C GLY A 184 8.24 32.77 -3.09
N SER A 185 7.90 33.56 -4.13
CA SER A 185 7.37 33.04 -5.40
C SER A 185 8.32 32.06 -6.11
N ASP A 186 9.60 32.36 -6.13
CA ASP A 186 10.59 31.47 -6.77
C ASP A 186 10.77 30.16 -5.99
N ILE A 187 10.77 30.25 -4.66
CA ILE A 187 10.83 29.06 -3.78
C ILE A 187 9.58 28.20 -4.01
N PHE A 188 8.40 28.82 -4.02
CA PHE A 188 7.14 28.13 -4.32
C PHE A 188 7.20 27.40 -5.67
N GLN A 189 7.65 28.09 -6.73
CA GLN A 189 7.73 27.49 -8.05
C GLN A 189 8.72 26.31 -8.11
N ASN A 190 9.86 26.43 -7.43
CA ASN A 190 10.86 25.36 -7.33
C ASN A 190 10.29 24.15 -6.60
N VAL A 191 9.62 24.34 -5.46
CA VAL A 191 9.00 23.25 -4.70
C VAL A 191 7.87 22.59 -5.50
N LYS A 192 7.03 23.37 -6.17
CA LYS A 192 5.99 22.87 -7.07
C LYS A 192 6.57 22.00 -8.19
N ASN A 193 7.66 22.44 -8.82
CA ASN A 193 8.35 21.66 -9.85
C ASN A 193 8.90 20.34 -9.26
N THR A 194 9.49 20.40 -8.08
CA THR A 194 9.99 19.24 -7.36
C THR A 194 8.86 18.25 -7.06
N ILE A 195 7.73 18.71 -6.49
CA ILE A 195 6.53 17.89 -6.22
C ILE A 195 6.10 17.13 -7.48
N ASN A 196 6.05 17.81 -8.63
CA ASN A 196 5.56 17.20 -9.87
C ASN A 196 6.44 16.06 -10.40
N THR A 197 7.68 15.96 -9.96
CA THR A 197 8.61 14.90 -10.37
C THR A 197 8.64 13.71 -9.41
N GLN A 198 7.93 13.76 -8.28
CA GLN A 198 7.97 12.71 -7.27
C GLN A 198 6.93 11.61 -7.52
N ASP A 199 7.20 10.44 -6.98
CA ASP A 199 6.31 9.27 -6.97
C ASP A 199 5.63 9.13 -5.60
N VAL A 200 6.33 9.52 -4.53
CA VAL A 200 5.83 9.53 -3.15
C VAL A 200 6.11 10.88 -2.51
N ILE A 201 5.11 11.42 -1.84
CA ILE A 201 5.29 12.60 -0.97
C ILE A 201 5.01 12.18 0.46
N TYR A 202 5.99 12.44 1.35
CA TYR A 202 5.96 12.10 2.76
C TYR A 202 5.91 13.38 3.61
N LEU A 203 4.73 13.72 4.09
CA LEU A 203 4.45 14.94 4.87
C LEU A 203 3.98 14.57 6.29
N THR A 204 4.88 14.10 7.14
CA THR A 204 4.57 13.74 8.53
C THR A 204 5.24 14.66 9.53
N TYR A 205 5.24 15.95 9.26
CA TYR A 205 5.96 16.94 10.04
C TYR A 205 5.03 17.93 10.77
N ASN A 206 5.49 18.46 11.90
CA ASN A 206 4.78 19.44 12.75
C ASN A 206 4.66 20.85 12.16
N SER A 207 4.86 21.04 10.88
CA SER A 207 4.74 22.34 10.24
C SER A 207 3.62 22.35 9.22
N PRO A 208 2.75 23.35 9.27
CA PRO A 208 1.71 23.47 8.28
C PRO A 208 2.32 23.72 6.89
N ILE A 209 1.87 22.96 5.91
CA ILE A 209 2.10 23.28 4.50
C ILE A 209 1.27 24.52 4.12
N SER A 210 1.76 25.37 3.20
CA SER A 210 0.94 26.46 2.71
C SER A 210 -0.31 25.95 1.98
N ASP A 211 -1.39 26.73 2.01
CA ASP A 211 -2.65 26.34 1.35
C ASP A 211 -2.47 26.12 -0.16
N GLU A 212 -1.63 26.93 -0.79
CA GLU A 212 -1.32 26.82 -2.21
C GLU A 212 -0.56 25.53 -2.52
N LEU A 213 0.46 25.18 -1.73
CA LEU A 213 1.20 23.92 -1.91
C LEU A 213 0.35 22.70 -1.54
N ALA A 214 -0.55 22.80 -0.56
CA ALA A 214 -1.51 21.73 -0.26
C ALA A 214 -2.38 21.40 -1.49
N LYS A 215 -2.85 22.42 -2.21
CA LYS A 215 -3.59 22.26 -3.48
C LYS A 215 -2.72 21.65 -4.57
N VAL A 216 -1.44 22.03 -4.65
CA VAL A 216 -0.47 21.44 -5.60
C VAL A 216 -0.29 19.94 -5.29
N VAL A 217 -0.10 19.55 -4.04
CA VAL A 217 0.04 18.15 -3.62
C VAL A 217 -1.20 17.34 -3.98
N LEU A 218 -2.40 17.86 -3.74
CA LEU A 218 -3.64 17.18 -4.10
C LEU A 218 -3.83 17.03 -5.60
N SER A 219 -3.50 18.06 -6.36
CA SER A 219 -3.52 18.01 -7.82
C SER A 219 -2.50 17.00 -8.35
N TRP A 220 -1.29 16.98 -7.79
CA TRP A 220 -0.27 16.00 -8.09
C TRP A 220 -0.78 14.57 -7.83
N LEU A 221 -1.33 14.28 -6.65
CA LEU A 221 -1.84 12.95 -6.30
C LEU A 221 -2.90 12.45 -7.30
N ARG A 222 -3.80 13.34 -7.71
CA ARG A 222 -4.92 13.00 -8.60
C ARG A 222 -4.54 12.89 -10.07
N SER A 223 -3.41 13.46 -10.47
CA SER A 223 -3.01 13.52 -11.89
C SER A 223 -2.36 12.23 -12.39
N SER A 224 -2.06 11.26 -11.52
CA SER A 224 -1.50 9.96 -11.91
C SER A 224 -1.89 8.88 -10.89
N PRO A 225 -2.22 7.66 -11.34
CA PRO A 225 -2.47 6.53 -10.46
C PRO A 225 -1.21 6.00 -9.76
N ASN A 226 -0.01 6.39 -10.23
CA ASN A 226 1.28 5.90 -9.74
C ASN A 226 1.87 6.75 -8.61
N ARG A 227 1.05 7.51 -7.91
CA ARG A 227 1.48 8.45 -6.86
C ARG A 227 0.88 8.08 -5.52
N VAL A 228 1.69 8.19 -4.48
CA VAL A 228 1.27 7.89 -3.10
C VAL A 228 1.58 9.07 -2.20
N LEU A 229 0.60 9.49 -1.42
CA LEU A 229 0.74 10.52 -0.40
C LEU A 229 0.77 9.89 0.99
N ILE A 230 1.79 10.20 1.76
CA ILE A 230 1.85 9.93 3.19
C ILE A 230 1.66 11.27 3.90
N VAL A 231 0.58 11.40 4.65
CA VAL A 231 0.24 12.61 5.38
C VAL A 231 0.04 12.29 6.84
N GLY A 232 0.63 13.09 7.70
CA GLY A 232 0.52 12.87 9.12
C GLY A 232 0.60 14.13 9.95
N THR A 233 0.42 13.97 11.24
CA THR A 233 0.43 15.06 12.19
C THR A 233 0.68 14.56 13.59
N ASP A 234 1.50 15.29 14.35
CA ASP A 234 1.62 15.13 15.80
C ASP A 234 0.72 16.10 16.57
N THR A 235 0.17 17.10 15.90
CA THR A 235 -0.65 18.13 16.52
C THR A 235 -1.85 18.52 15.68
N ASP A 236 -2.86 19.11 16.27
CA ASP A 236 -4.06 19.57 15.58
C ASP A 236 -3.76 20.63 14.49
N ALA A 237 -2.70 21.41 14.68
CA ALA A 237 -2.31 22.46 13.74
C ALA A 237 -1.51 21.93 12.54
N THR A 238 -0.91 20.74 12.64
CA THR A 238 -0.03 20.21 11.61
C THR A 238 -0.80 19.81 10.37
N ASN A 239 -0.36 20.31 9.21
CA ASN A 239 -0.98 20.04 7.92
C ASN A 239 -2.50 20.23 7.92
N ALA A 240 -3.03 21.17 8.74
CA ALA A 240 -4.46 21.39 8.92
C ALA A 240 -5.17 21.62 7.58
N ASN A 241 -4.55 22.38 6.68
CA ASN A 241 -5.09 22.64 5.34
C ASN A 241 -5.23 21.36 4.52
N LEU A 242 -4.15 20.57 4.45
CA LEU A 242 -4.15 19.31 3.71
C LEU A 242 -5.11 18.30 4.35
N ARG A 243 -5.15 18.23 5.68
CA ARG A 243 -6.11 17.39 6.41
C ARG A 243 -7.57 17.77 6.11
N SER A 244 -7.91 19.05 6.09
CA SER A 244 -9.27 19.51 5.79
C SER A 244 -9.74 19.12 4.39
N TYR A 245 -8.82 19.00 3.44
CA TYR A 245 -9.13 18.53 2.09
C TYR A 245 -9.27 17.01 1.97
N LEU A 246 -8.61 16.25 2.85
CA LEU A 246 -8.57 14.79 2.80
C LEU A 246 -9.55 14.13 3.77
N THR A 247 -9.89 14.81 4.86
CA THR A 247 -10.79 14.34 5.91
C THR A 247 -11.86 15.38 6.17
N ALA A 248 -12.80 15.53 5.23
CA ALA A 248 -13.76 16.65 5.16
C ALA A 248 -14.56 16.96 6.46
N ASP A 249 -14.57 16.07 7.42
CA ASP A 249 -15.25 16.19 8.71
C ASP A 249 -14.34 16.56 9.90
N GLY A 250 -13.06 16.84 9.63
CA GLY A 250 -12.14 17.41 10.63
C GLY A 250 -11.84 16.51 11.83
N THR A 251 -11.84 15.21 11.66
CA THR A 251 -11.84 14.24 12.76
C THR A 251 -10.46 13.80 13.25
N TRP A 252 -9.35 14.32 12.69
CA TRP A 252 -8.05 14.16 13.29
C TRP A 252 -7.96 14.96 14.59
N LYS A 253 -7.61 14.28 15.69
CA LYS A 253 -7.38 14.89 16.98
C LYS A 253 -5.98 14.60 17.47
N TYR A 254 -5.46 15.47 18.31
CA TYR A 254 -4.18 15.31 18.96
C TYR A 254 -4.29 14.44 20.20
N TYR A 255 -3.40 13.50 20.30
CA TYR A 255 -3.24 12.64 21.45
C TYR A 255 -2.25 13.31 22.40
N ASN A 256 -2.76 14.04 23.40
CA ASN A 256 -1.88 14.59 24.41
C ASN A 256 -1.45 13.46 25.37
N GLN A 257 -0.22 13.52 25.91
CA GLN A 257 0.33 12.63 26.95
C GLN A 257 -0.53 12.58 28.22
N SER A 258 -1.80 12.36 28.12
CA SER A 258 -2.60 12.05 29.29
C SER A 258 -2.26 10.61 29.72
N PRO A 259 -1.89 10.36 30.98
CA PRO A 259 -1.73 9.02 31.51
C PRO A 259 -2.94 8.11 31.26
N ALA A 260 -4.13 8.72 31.09
CA ALA A 260 -5.36 8.01 30.78
C ALA A 260 -5.46 7.54 29.31
N VAL A 261 -4.69 8.15 28.42
CA VAL A 261 -4.68 7.85 26.98
C VAL A 261 -3.30 7.33 26.55
N GLY A 262 -2.43 7.16 27.54
CA GLY A 262 -1.01 6.88 27.41
C GLY A 262 -0.66 5.92 26.29
N GLY A 263 -0.11 6.48 25.26
CA GLY A 263 0.68 6.07 24.15
C GLY A 263 0.97 4.61 23.86
N LYS A 264 0.03 3.72 24.09
CA LYS A 264 0.12 2.33 23.69
C LYS A 264 -0.62 2.18 22.37
N PHE A 265 0.12 1.81 21.35
CA PHE A 265 -0.42 1.53 20.02
C PHE A 265 -0.23 0.06 19.72
N LYS A 266 -1.19 -0.53 19.06
CA LYS A 266 -1.15 -1.93 18.64
C LYS A 266 -1.59 -2.09 17.20
N ARG A 267 -1.27 -3.23 16.63
CA ARG A 267 -1.81 -3.66 15.35
C ARG A 267 -3.34 -3.67 15.41
N ALA A 268 -3.98 -3.08 14.41
CA ALA A 268 -5.43 -3.15 14.25
C ALA A 268 -5.90 -4.62 14.03
N ALA A 269 -7.16 -4.89 14.35
CA ALA A 269 -7.78 -6.17 14.00
C ALA A 269 -7.66 -6.45 12.50
N GLN A 270 -7.41 -7.69 12.13
CA GLN A 270 -7.26 -8.07 10.73
C GLN A 270 -8.60 -8.10 10.01
N THR A 271 -8.61 -7.48 8.84
CA THR A 271 -9.71 -7.48 7.88
C THR A 271 -9.17 -7.82 6.49
N ASP A 272 -10.01 -8.06 5.50
CA ASP A 272 -9.53 -8.25 4.13
C ASP A 272 -8.84 -6.99 3.58
N GLY A 273 -9.25 -5.82 4.03
CA GLY A 273 -8.65 -4.54 3.63
C GLY A 273 -7.20 -4.36 4.11
N ASN A 274 -6.83 -4.88 5.28
CA ASN A 274 -5.50 -4.70 5.87
C ASN A 274 -4.64 -5.97 5.95
N ARG A 275 -5.18 -7.14 5.63
CA ARG A 275 -4.48 -8.43 5.73
C ARG A 275 -3.08 -8.39 5.12
N ARG A 276 -2.94 -7.85 3.93
CA ARG A 276 -1.67 -7.76 3.21
C ARG A 276 -0.56 -7.04 3.99
N PHE A 277 -0.91 -6.01 4.74
CA PHE A 277 0.05 -5.24 5.54
C PHE A 277 0.54 -6.03 6.77
N PHE A 278 -0.22 -7.06 7.16
CA PHE A 278 0.08 -7.88 8.32
C PHE A 278 0.70 -9.24 8.00
N THR A 279 0.79 -9.63 6.74
CA THR A 279 1.21 -10.97 6.37
C THR A 279 2.35 -11.07 5.38
N SER A 280 2.62 -10.05 4.57
CA SER A 280 3.54 -10.16 3.43
C SER A 280 4.04 -8.80 2.96
N PRO A 281 5.23 -8.70 2.33
CA PRO A 281 6.20 -9.77 2.02
C PRO A 281 7.25 -9.98 3.12
N PHE A 282 7.30 -9.13 4.16
CA PHE A 282 8.30 -9.18 5.22
C PHE A 282 7.91 -10.06 6.41
N GLY A 283 6.86 -10.84 6.25
CA GLY A 283 6.37 -11.75 7.27
C GLY A 283 5.18 -11.20 8.06
N THR A 284 4.69 -12.04 8.96
CA THR A 284 3.49 -11.77 9.75
C THR A 284 3.78 -10.80 10.89
N VAL A 285 2.91 -9.82 11.03
CA VAL A 285 2.81 -8.95 12.21
C VAL A 285 1.88 -9.64 13.21
N ALA A 286 2.36 -9.94 14.41
CA ALA A 286 1.58 -10.68 15.40
C ALA A 286 0.29 -9.94 15.79
N GLU A 287 -0.74 -10.71 16.12
CA GLU A 287 -1.96 -10.12 16.65
C GLU A 287 -1.68 -9.46 18.01
N ASN A 288 -2.25 -8.28 18.22
CA ASN A 288 -1.98 -7.42 19.38
C ASN A 288 -0.52 -7.00 19.58
N ALA A 289 0.31 -7.09 18.53
CA ALA A 289 1.68 -6.62 18.61
C ALA A 289 1.72 -5.14 19.03
N PRO A 290 2.53 -4.80 20.05
CA PRO A 290 2.74 -3.41 20.42
C PRO A 290 3.54 -2.70 19.32
N ILE A 291 3.09 -1.51 18.92
CA ILE A 291 3.67 -0.78 17.80
C ILE A 291 4.51 0.43 18.27
N ALA A 292 4.22 1.00 19.45
CA ALA A 292 4.91 2.19 19.92
C ALA A 292 5.04 2.23 21.45
N ARG A 293 5.81 3.20 21.94
CA ARG A 293 6.04 3.41 23.37
C ARG A 293 4.85 4.07 24.06
N ALA A 294 4.80 3.91 25.38
CA ALA A 294 3.75 4.46 26.23
C ALA A 294 3.76 5.99 26.40
N ASP A 295 4.82 6.66 25.96
CA ASP A 295 5.08 8.09 26.14
C ASP A 295 4.98 8.89 24.82
N ASP A 296 4.45 8.29 23.75
CA ASP A 296 4.41 8.94 22.45
C ASP A 296 3.20 9.89 22.32
N TYR A 297 3.44 11.01 21.67
CA TYR A 297 2.41 11.90 21.19
C TYR A 297 1.94 11.41 19.81
N ALA A 298 0.65 11.39 19.57
CA ALA A 298 0.13 11.05 18.27
C ALA A 298 -1.15 11.83 17.92
N GLY A 299 -1.28 12.14 16.65
CA GLY A 299 -2.58 12.46 16.07
C GLY A 299 -3.38 11.17 15.89
N TYR A 300 -4.67 11.20 16.15
CA TYR A 300 -5.55 10.06 15.96
C TYR A 300 -6.85 10.47 15.29
N CYS A 301 -7.52 9.50 14.70
CA CYS A 301 -8.80 9.67 14.05
C CYS A 301 -9.81 8.68 14.63
N LEU A 302 -10.91 9.17 15.18
CA LEU A 302 -12.02 8.33 15.67
C LEU A 302 -13.02 8.02 14.55
N ASN A 303 -13.28 9.00 13.68
CA ASN A 303 -14.17 8.90 12.53
C ASN A 303 -13.35 9.15 11.27
N TYR A 304 -12.76 8.12 10.73
CA TYR A 304 -11.95 8.22 9.52
C TYR A 304 -12.81 8.15 8.26
N PRO A 305 -12.36 8.75 7.15
CA PRO A 305 -13.09 8.78 5.88
C PRO A 305 -13.47 7.37 5.39
N ALA A 306 -14.55 7.27 4.64
CA ALA A 306 -14.91 6.03 3.99
C ALA A 306 -13.75 5.50 3.14
N GLY A 307 -13.55 4.18 3.13
CA GLY A 307 -12.45 3.53 2.39
C GLY A 307 -11.11 3.52 3.12
N VAL A 308 -10.98 4.20 4.26
CA VAL A 308 -9.77 4.12 5.09
C VAL A 308 -9.81 2.85 5.94
N THR A 309 -8.73 2.10 5.89
CA THR A 309 -8.52 0.87 6.66
C THR A 309 -7.44 1.12 7.71
N PRO A 310 -7.73 0.93 9.01
CA PRO A 310 -6.74 1.11 10.07
C PRO A 310 -5.67 0.01 10.05
N LEU A 311 -4.42 0.41 10.28
CA LEU A 311 -3.28 -0.49 10.46
C LEU A 311 -2.77 -0.48 11.91
N VAL A 312 -2.76 0.68 12.54
CA VAL A 312 -2.37 0.89 13.94
C VAL A 312 -3.49 1.62 14.64
N VAL A 313 -3.87 1.11 15.79
CA VAL A 313 -4.92 1.71 16.65
C VAL A 313 -4.38 1.91 18.05
N SER A 314 -5.06 2.75 18.82
CA SER A 314 -4.77 2.91 20.25
C SER A 314 -5.12 1.64 21.02
N ASP A 315 -4.37 1.36 22.07
CA ASP A 315 -4.65 0.34 23.09
C ASP A 315 -5.20 0.96 24.39
N ALA A 316 -5.46 2.26 24.38
CA ALA A 316 -5.98 2.96 25.55
C ALA A 316 -7.48 2.68 25.73
N VAL A 317 -7.89 2.44 26.98
CA VAL A 317 -9.30 2.18 27.35
C VAL A 317 -10.19 3.34 26.91
N GLY A 318 -11.24 3.03 26.14
CA GLY A 318 -12.16 4.01 25.57
C GLY A 318 -11.71 4.62 24.25
N TYR A 319 -10.52 4.25 23.75
CA TYR A 319 -9.94 4.73 22.48
C TYR A 319 -9.49 3.59 21.56
N GLU A 320 -9.93 2.37 21.80
CA GLU A 320 -9.46 1.15 21.11
C GLU A 320 -9.73 1.18 19.59
N LYS A 321 -10.62 2.09 19.15
CA LYS A 321 -10.91 2.31 17.72
C LYS A 321 -10.20 3.54 17.14
N ALA A 322 -9.46 4.29 17.97
CA ALA A 322 -8.74 5.46 17.49
C ALA A 322 -7.61 5.01 16.54
N MET A 323 -7.75 5.35 15.27
CA MET A 323 -6.76 5.04 14.24
C MET A 323 -5.55 5.98 14.38
N ILE A 324 -4.38 5.40 14.49
CA ILE A 324 -3.09 6.10 14.50
C ILE A 324 -2.43 6.04 13.12
N VAL A 325 -2.45 4.88 12.48
CA VAL A 325 -2.01 4.70 11.10
C VAL A 325 -3.10 4.00 10.32
N GLY A 326 -3.40 4.51 9.14
CA GLY A 326 -4.38 3.93 8.24
C GLY A 326 -4.02 4.13 6.78
N VAL A 327 -4.68 3.40 5.91
CA VAL A 327 -4.47 3.45 4.47
C VAL A 327 -5.80 3.57 3.75
N ASN A 328 -5.93 4.57 2.89
CA ASN A 328 -6.93 4.59 1.83
C ASN A 328 -6.29 4.05 0.56
N ARG A 329 -6.57 2.80 0.24
CA ARG A 329 -5.96 2.13 -0.92
C ARG A 329 -6.46 2.70 -2.24
N GLN A 330 -7.73 3.09 -2.32
CA GLN A 330 -8.33 3.65 -3.52
C GLN A 330 -7.71 5.02 -3.88
N ASP A 331 -7.57 5.88 -2.87
CA ASP A 331 -7.01 7.22 -3.05
C ASP A 331 -5.48 7.26 -2.94
N ARG A 332 -4.86 6.14 -2.57
CA ARG A 332 -3.40 6.00 -2.38
C ARG A 332 -2.84 6.96 -1.34
N ILE A 333 -3.54 7.03 -0.21
CA ILE A 333 -3.16 7.89 0.92
C ILE A 333 -2.84 7.03 2.13
N VAL A 334 -1.70 7.29 2.76
CA VAL A 334 -1.34 6.78 4.07
C VAL A 334 -1.54 7.89 5.09
N TYR A 335 -2.34 7.62 6.10
CA TYR A 335 -2.54 8.51 7.25
C TYR A 335 -1.60 8.08 8.36
N HIS A 336 -0.80 9.01 8.86
CA HIS A 336 0.26 8.76 9.82
C HIS A 336 0.13 9.72 11.00
N GLY A 337 -0.28 9.22 12.16
CA GLY A 337 -0.67 10.04 13.31
C GLY A 337 0.49 10.50 14.19
N ASP A 338 1.72 10.06 13.91
CA ASP A 338 2.89 10.44 14.70
C ASP A 338 4.12 10.53 13.78
N ALA A 339 4.76 11.71 13.71
CA ALA A 339 5.98 11.91 12.95
C ALA A 339 7.13 11.05 13.48
N ASN A 340 7.08 10.68 14.76
CA ASN A 340 8.13 9.95 15.44
C ASN A 340 8.03 8.41 15.28
N LEU A 341 6.94 7.87 14.77
CA LEU A 341 6.73 6.42 14.68
C LEU A 341 7.88 5.68 13.98
N ASN A 342 8.47 6.27 12.95
CA ASN A 342 9.55 5.66 12.18
C ASN A 342 10.95 6.12 12.61
N GLN A 343 11.09 6.78 13.76
CA GLN A 343 12.36 7.30 14.25
C GLN A 343 13.18 6.26 15.04
N ASN A 344 14.39 6.67 15.37
CA ASN A 344 15.27 5.90 16.24
C ASN A 344 14.63 5.61 17.61
N GLY A 345 14.69 4.36 18.02
CA GLY A 345 14.11 3.89 19.27
C GLY A 345 12.63 3.50 19.19
N ARG A 346 11.99 3.63 18.03
CA ARG A 346 10.64 3.13 17.73
C ARG A 346 10.69 1.82 16.95
N LEU A 347 11.42 1.83 15.86
CA LEU A 347 11.79 0.62 15.15
C LEU A 347 12.83 -0.18 15.96
N SER A 348 13.05 -1.43 15.60
CA SER A 348 13.99 -2.30 16.32
C SER A 348 15.44 -1.76 16.30
N SER A 349 16.27 -2.22 17.23
CA SER A 349 17.69 -1.90 17.24
C SER A 349 18.41 -2.36 15.96
N GLN A 350 17.95 -3.43 15.33
CA GLN A 350 18.49 -3.93 14.07
C GLN A 350 18.09 -3.05 12.89
N ALA A 351 16.84 -2.58 12.85
CA ALA A 351 16.40 -1.58 11.87
C ALA A 351 17.22 -0.29 12.00
N ASN A 352 17.43 0.15 13.25
CA ASN A 352 18.28 1.31 13.56
C ASN A 352 19.74 1.14 13.16
N ALA A 353 20.30 -0.06 13.30
CA ALA A 353 21.72 -0.31 13.03
C ALA A 353 22.01 -0.49 11.53
N ASN A 354 21.22 -1.29 10.84
CA ASN A 354 21.50 -1.75 9.48
C ASN A 354 20.26 -1.93 8.58
N GLY A 355 19.09 -1.51 9.03
CA GLY A 355 17.84 -1.62 8.26
C GLY A 355 17.26 -3.04 8.22
N SER A 356 17.69 -3.97 9.07
CA SER A 356 17.11 -5.31 9.10
C SER A 356 15.69 -5.28 9.70
N VAL A 357 14.77 -5.99 9.08
CA VAL A 357 13.37 -6.12 9.52
C VAL A 357 13.24 -7.29 10.47
N THR A 358 13.12 -7.02 11.77
CA THR A 358 13.14 -8.06 12.81
C THR A 358 11.96 -8.01 13.78
N SER A 359 11.42 -6.82 14.07
CA SER A 359 10.26 -6.65 14.94
C SER A 359 8.95 -6.63 14.15
N ASP A 360 7.83 -6.74 14.85
CA ASP A 360 6.50 -6.62 14.22
C ASP A 360 6.27 -5.22 13.65
N PHE A 361 6.79 -4.19 14.30
CA PHE A 361 6.68 -2.84 13.77
C PHE A 361 7.58 -2.62 12.54
N ASP A 362 8.79 -3.20 12.51
CA ASP A 362 9.62 -3.20 11.31
C ASP A 362 8.89 -3.87 10.14
N ARG A 363 8.25 -5.03 10.39
CA ARG A 363 7.48 -5.77 9.38
C ARG A 363 6.30 -4.96 8.87
N LEU A 364 5.52 -4.34 9.76
CA LEU A 364 4.41 -3.49 9.36
C LEU A 364 4.88 -2.33 8.48
N THR A 365 5.95 -1.65 8.90
CA THR A 365 6.54 -0.55 8.14
C THR A 365 7.04 -1.02 6.77
N ALA A 366 7.78 -2.11 6.73
CA ALA A 366 8.31 -2.66 5.47
C ALA A 366 7.19 -3.18 4.55
N ASN A 367 6.16 -3.84 5.09
CA ASN A 367 4.98 -4.28 4.32
C ASN A 367 4.20 -3.09 3.74
N LEU A 368 4.08 -2.00 4.49
CA LEU A 368 3.46 -0.77 4.00
C LEU A 368 4.25 -0.18 2.82
N TRP A 369 5.58 -0.13 2.93
CA TRP A 369 6.42 0.35 1.84
C TRP A 369 6.47 -0.61 0.65
N ALA A 370 6.33 -1.91 0.87
CA ALA A 370 6.13 -2.87 -0.22
C ALA A 370 4.87 -2.55 -1.04
N TRP A 371 3.75 -2.25 -0.36
CA TRP A 371 2.53 -1.78 -1.01
C TRP A 371 2.74 -0.46 -1.77
N ILE A 372 3.50 0.50 -1.21
CA ILE A 372 3.81 1.77 -1.90
C ILE A 372 4.59 1.51 -3.20
N VAL A 373 5.60 0.63 -3.16
CA VAL A 373 6.37 0.24 -4.37
C VAL A 373 5.43 -0.32 -5.44
N GLU A 374 4.50 -1.17 -5.05
CA GLU A 374 3.51 -1.72 -5.98
C GLU A 374 2.65 -0.63 -6.61
N GLN A 375 2.08 0.28 -5.79
CA GLN A 375 1.24 1.36 -6.32
C GLN A 375 1.99 2.24 -7.33
N VAL A 376 3.28 2.47 -7.10
CA VAL A 376 4.11 3.28 -8.01
C VAL A 376 4.48 2.50 -9.28
N CYS A 377 4.66 1.19 -9.22
CA CYS A 377 5.20 0.40 -10.34
C CYS A 377 4.13 -0.31 -11.18
N GLU A 378 2.97 -0.69 -10.61
CA GLU A 378 2.01 -1.57 -11.29
C GLU A 378 1.17 -0.91 -12.37
N GLN A 379 1.12 0.40 -12.41
CA GLN A 379 0.20 1.13 -13.30
C GLN A 379 0.91 1.83 -14.47
N GLU A 380 2.14 1.44 -14.77
CA GLU A 380 2.90 1.94 -15.93
C GLU A 380 2.66 1.13 -17.21
#